data_26f5091f38650561d555651c568b11ef
#
_entry.id   26f5091f38650561d555651c568b11ef
#
_cell.length_a   1.000
_cell.length_b   1.000
_cell.length_c   1.000
_cell.angle_alpha   90.00
_cell.angle_beta   90.00
_cell.angle_gamma   90.00
#
_symmetry.space_group_name_H-M   'P 1'
#
loop_
_entity.id
_entity.type
_entity.pdbx_description
1 polymer ?
#
loop_
_entity_poly.entity_id
_entity_poly.type
_entity_poly.pdbx_seq_one_letter_code
_entity_poly.pdbx_strand_id
1 'polypeptide(L)'
;FKAIFLAGGPGSGKSYIASKTAGGHGFKVLNSDKAFEYLMKQAGMSLDMTKMSPEEEAAKDVIRDRAKEMTAVQKKAWCQGKLGQVIDGTGRRYDKILKLRKQYEEMGYDTYMIFVNTSLESTIEWNKKRERKVKEDILIPAWQDVQNNLGKFQQLFGNKDFVIVDNTPDIEKGTEGATPQDLDAIWNVITKDFAVRPIRNPKAKAWIETEKGVCSIERAPERVTDQYGSPSERPAIPGWRQAEMEKERKGK
;
A
#
# COMPACT_ATOMS: atom_id res chain seq x y z
N PHE A 1 -1.96 5.30 12.29
CA PHE A 1 -1.05 4.33 12.92
C PHE A 1 -1.45 2.88 12.59
N LYS A 2 -1.81 2.61 11.33
CA LYS A 2 -2.10 1.24 10.86
C LYS A 2 -1.20 0.91 9.68
N ALA A 3 -0.56 -0.26 9.70
CA ALA A 3 0.34 -0.73 8.65
C ALA A 3 -0.03 -2.14 8.23
N ILE A 4 -0.37 -2.32 6.96
CA ILE A 4 -0.72 -3.62 6.37
C ILE A 4 0.48 -4.09 5.56
N PHE A 5 1.02 -5.24 5.88
CA PHE A 5 2.06 -5.89 5.13
C PHE A 5 1.44 -6.85 4.12
N LEU A 6 1.88 -6.79 2.88
CA LEU A 6 1.53 -7.79 1.87
C LEU A 6 2.68 -8.78 1.70
N ALA A 7 2.36 -10.05 1.62
CA ALA A 7 3.27 -11.10 1.23
C ALA A 7 2.62 -12.01 0.18
N GLY A 8 3.42 -12.64 -0.66
CA GLY A 8 2.97 -13.55 -1.72
C GLY A 8 4.01 -13.63 -2.84
N GLY A 9 4.02 -14.71 -3.59
CA GLY A 9 4.98 -14.95 -4.68
C GLY A 9 4.95 -13.85 -5.76
N PRO A 10 6.01 -13.77 -6.59
CA PRO A 10 5.96 -12.94 -7.78
C PRO A 10 4.78 -13.36 -8.67
N GLY A 11 3.95 -12.43 -9.10
CA GLY A 11 2.78 -12.76 -9.92
C GLY A 11 1.52 -13.21 -9.16
N SER A 12 1.55 -13.37 -7.83
CA SER A 12 0.41 -13.86 -7.05
C SER A 12 -0.80 -12.91 -6.96
N GLY A 13 -0.80 -11.76 -7.64
CA GLY A 13 -1.93 -10.84 -7.63
C GLY A 13 -1.99 -9.89 -6.43
N LYS A 14 -0.94 -9.78 -5.60
CA LYS A 14 -0.90 -8.89 -4.42
C LYS A 14 -1.38 -7.47 -4.67
N SER A 15 -0.87 -6.84 -5.71
CA SER A 15 -1.22 -5.44 -6.03
C SER A 15 -2.70 -5.30 -6.43
N TYR A 16 -3.28 -6.31 -7.07
CA TYR A 16 -4.71 -6.38 -7.37
C TYR A 16 -5.51 -6.48 -6.06
N ILE A 17 -5.19 -7.45 -5.21
CA ILE A 17 -5.84 -7.63 -3.90
C ILE A 17 -5.75 -6.35 -3.07
N ALA A 18 -4.54 -5.74 -2.97
CA ALA A 18 -4.35 -4.50 -2.22
C ALA A 18 -5.20 -3.35 -2.76
N SER A 19 -5.30 -3.19 -4.08
CA SER A 19 -6.09 -2.13 -4.69
C SER A 19 -7.59 -2.29 -4.44
N LYS A 20 -8.07 -3.53 -4.44
CA LYS A 20 -9.49 -3.86 -4.22
C LYS A 20 -9.90 -3.82 -2.73
N THR A 21 -8.94 -4.06 -1.83
CA THR A 21 -9.26 -4.22 -0.40
C THR A 21 -8.82 -3.04 0.47
N ALA A 22 -7.64 -2.48 0.28
CA ALA A 22 -7.08 -1.41 1.12
C ALA A 22 -7.03 -0.04 0.43
N GLY A 23 -6.94 0.00 -0.91
CA GLY A 23 -6.74 1.24 -1.67
C GLY A 23 -7.86 2.26 -1.53
N GLY A 24 -9.11 1.83 -1.27
CA GLY A 24 -10.28 2.71 -1.11
C GLY A 24 -10.38 3.40 0.25
N HIS A 25 -9.54 3.06 1.24
CA HIS A 25 -9.63 3.50 2.64
C HIS A 25 -8.58 4.53 3.05
N GLY A 26 -7.98 5.22 2.09
CA GLY A 26 -6.98 6.24 2.39
C GLY A 26 -5.60 5.69 2.78
N PHE A 27 -5.40 4.37 2.78
CA PHE A 27 -4.09 3.78 2.97
C PHE A 27 -3.15 4.15 1.82
N LYS A 28 -1.93 4.56 2.15
CA LYS A 28 -0.87 4.86 1.19
C LYS A 28 -0.12 3.58 0.83
N VAL A 29 -0.11 3.23 -0.46
CA VAL A 29 0.54 2.00 -0.94
C VAL A 29 2.02 2.26 -1.20
N LEU A 30 2.88 1.68 -0.38
CA LEU A 30 4.33 1.72 -0.49
C LEU A 30 4.79 0.56 -1.39
N ASN A 31 5.13 0.85 -2.64
CA ASN A 31 5.53 -0.13 -3.64
C ASN A 31 6.67 0.40 -4.52
N SER A 32 7.87 -0.16 -4.35
CA SER A 32 9.04 0.20 -5.16
C SER A 32 8.97 -0.32 -6.60
N ASP A 33 8.13 -1.33 -6.88
CA ASP A 33 8.00 -1.87 -8.23
C ASP A 33 7.28 -0.89 -9.15
N LYS A 34 6.29 -0.14 -8.65
CA LYS A 34 5.63 0.92 -9.44
C LYS A 34 6.60 2.04 -9.82
N ALA A 35 7.43 2.49 -8.88
CA ALA A 35 8.47 3.48 -9.16
C ALA A 35 9.51 2.93 -10.16
N PHE A 36 9.89 1.68 -10.02
CA PHE A 36 10.81 1.00 -10.93
C PHE A 36 10.23 0.91 -12.35
N GLU A 37 9.00 0.43 -12.51
CA GLU A 37 8.33 0.33 -13.83
C GLU A 37 8.19 1.71 -14.50
N TYR A 38 7.86 2.74 -13.74
CA TYR A 38 7.82 4.11 -14.23
C TYR A 38 9.18 4.58 -14.76
N LEU A 39 10.24 4.40 -13.98
CA LEU A 39 11.60 4.81 -14.36
C LEU A 39 12.13 4.01 -15.56
N MET A 40 11.85 2.70 -15.65
CA MET A 40 12.18 1.87 -16.80
C MET A 40 11.52 2.41 -18.09
N LYS A 41 10.23 2.73 -18.03
CA LYS A 41 9.50 3.32 -19.17
C LYS A 41 10.05 4.68 -19.56
N GLN A 42 10.41 5.54 -18.58
CA GLN A 42 11.05 6.83 -18.84
C GLN A 42 12.42 6.69 -19.54
N ALA A 43 13.16 5.64 -19.19
CA ALA A 43 14.45 5.31 -19.83
C ALA A 43 14.30 4.60 -21.20
N GLY A 44 13.07 4.38 -21.68
CA GLY A 44 12.82 3.63 -22.92
C GLY A 44 13.18 2.15 -22.83
N MET A 45 13.34 1.59 -21.61
CA MET A 45 13.75 0.20 -21.41
C MET A 45 12.53 -0.73 -21.35
N SER A 46 12.73 -1.96 -21.88
CA SER A 46 11.71 -3.01 -21.81
C SER A 46 11.45 -3.46 -20.38
N LEU A 47 10.21 -3.75 -20.05
CA LEU A 47 9.83 -4.41 -18.81
C LEU A 47 9.95 -5.95 -18.88
N ASP A 48 10.18 -6.52 -20.05
CA ASP A 48 10.50 -7.93 -20.22
C ASP A 48 11.96 -8.19 -19.87
N MET A 49 12.21 -8.59 -18.63
CA MET A 49 13.57 -8.83 -18.10
C MET A 49 14.13 -10.20 -18.50
N THR A 50 13.42 -10.97 -19.35
CA THR A 50 13.90 -12.31 -19.75
C THR A 50 14.97 -12.28 -20.83
N LYS A 51 15.08 -11.16 -21.58
CA LYS A 51 15.93 -10.99 -22.77
C LYS A 51 16.87 -9.78 -22.70
N MET A 52 17.23 -9.34 -21.49
CA MET A 52 18.11 -8.19 -21.32
C MET A 52 19.57 -8.52 -21.63
N SER A 53 20.26 -7.58 -22.29
CA SER A 53 21.72 -7.63 -22.44
C SER A 53 22.41 -7.34 -21.09
N PRO A 54 23.71 -7.64 -20.93
CA PRO A 54 24.47 -7.30 -19.73
C PRO A 54 24.44 -5.79 -19.41
N GLU A 55 24.50 -4.94 -20.44
CA GLU A 55 24.44 -3.48 -20.30
C GLU A 55 23.06 -3.02 -19.81
N GLU A 56 21.99 -3.61 -20.35
CA GLU A 56 20.63 -3.35 -19.91
C GLU A 56 20.40 -3.85 -18.48
N GLU A 57 20.99 -4.99 -18.09
CA GLU A 57 20.93 -5.49 -16.71
C GLU A 57 21.61 -4.51 -15.73
N ALA A 58 22.77 -3.96 -16.09
CA ALA A 58 23.46 -2.96 -15.28
C ALA A 58 22.63 -1.66 -15.15
N ALA A 59 22.09 -1.15 -16.25
CA ALA A 59 21.22 0.03 -16.25
C ALA A 59 19.95 -0.18 -15.42
N LYS A 60 19.32 -1.36 -15.54
CA LYS A 60 18.16 -1.77 -14.74
C LYS A 60 18.46 -1.72 -13.24
N ASP A 61 19.65 -2.14 -12.81
CA ASP A 61 20.00 -2.16 -11.39
C ASP A 61 20.15 -0.75 -10.82
N VAL A 62 20.74 0.19 -11.58
CA VAL A 62 20.76 1.61 -11.22
C VAL A 62 19.36 2.18 -11.07
N ILE A 63 18.47 1.88 -12.03
CA ILE A 63 17.06 2.30 -11.99
C ILE A 63 16.36 1.70 -10.78
N ARG A 64 16.63 0.45 -10.43
CA ARG A 64 16.07 -0.21 -9.26
C ARG A 64 16.48 0.45 -7.96
N ASP A 65 17.73 0.85 -7.84
CA ASP A 65 18.21 1.53 -6.64
C ASP A 65 17.57 2.93 -6.51
N ARG A 66 17.45 3.64 -7.62
CA ARG A 66 16.70 4.92 -7.65
C ARG A 66 15.25 4.77 -7.23
N ALA A 67 14.56 3.72 -7.69
CA ALA A 67 13.19 3.42 -7.28
C ALA A 67 13.06 3.13 -5.78
N LYS A 68 14.05 2.44 -5.19
CA LYS A 68 14.11 2.21 -3.74
C LYS A 68 14.30 3.51 -2.96
N GLU A 69 15.19 4.40 -3.42
CA GLU A 69 15.40 5.72 -2.81
C GLU A 69 14.11 6.55 -2.80
N MET A 70 13.41 6.65 -3.94
CA MET A 70 12.12 7.35 -4.04
C MET A 70 11.10 6.77 -3.05
N THR A 71 11.03 5.45 -2.96
CA THR A 71 10.13 4.75 -2.04
C THR A 71 10.51 5.00 -0.58
N ALA A 72 11.80 5.11 -0.27
CA ALA A 72 12.27 5.44 1.08
C ALA A 72 11.88 6.87 1.50
N VAL A 73 11.96 7.83 0.58
CA VAL A 73 11.49 9.21 0.81
C VAL A 73 9.99 9.24 1.07
N GLN A 74 9.19 8.55 0.24
CA GLN A 74 7.75 8.43 0.44
C GLN A 74 7.42 7.81 1.81
N LYS A 75 8.07 6.69 2.15
CA LYS A 75 7.91 6.04 3.46
C LYS A 75 8.16 7.03 4.60
N LYS A 76 9.27 7.77 4.54
CA LYS A 76 9.64 8.75 5.58
C LYS A 76 8.54 9.80 5.75
N ALA A 77 8.08 10.42 4.65
CA ALA A 77 7.04 11.44 4.68
C ALA A 77 5.71 10.89 5.25
N TRP A 78 5.29 9.70 4.82
CA TRP A 78 4.04 9.09 5.30
C TRP A 78 4.12 8.64 6.76
N CYS A 79 5.29 8.19 7.22
CA CYS A 79 5.50 7.88 8.64
C CYS A 79 5.50 9.15 9.50
N GLN A 80 6.07 10.26 9.01
CA GLN A 80 6.00 11.56 9.69
C GLN A 80 4.55 12.04 9.82
N GLY A 81 3.76 11.93 8.75
CA GLY A 81 2.33 12.25 8.74
C GLY A 81 1.44 11.23 9.46
N LYS A 82 2.00 10.16 10.04
CA LYS A 82 1.24 9.10 10.74
C LYS A 82 0.14 8.44 9.90
N LEU A 83 0.31 8.44 8.57
CA LEU A 83 -0.68 7.93 7.63
C LEU A 83 -0.74 6.40 7.68
N GLY A 84 -1.94 5.85 7.45
CA GLY A 84 -2.12 4.42 7.23
C GLY A 84 -1.38 3.96 5.97
N GLN A 85 -0.68 2.82 6.03
CA GLN A 85 0.16 2.35 4.94
C GLN A 85 -0.08 0.89 4.59
N VAL A 86 0.02 0.59 3.30
CA VAL A 86 0.13 -0.78 2.78
C VAL A 86 1.57 -0.95 2.27
N ILE A 87 2.31 -1.87 2.86
CA ILE A 87 3.68 -2.20 2.50
C ILE A 87 3.64 -3.37 1.52
N ASP A 88 3.75 -3.07 0.22
CA ASP A 88 3.73 -4.09 -0.83
C ASP A 88 5.10 -4.73 -0.98
N GLY A 89 5.22 -5.97 -0.56
CA GLY A 89 6.43 -6.78 -0.62
C GLY A 89 6.15 -8.22 -0.99
N THR A 90 7.17 -8.96 -1.43
CA THR A 90 7.01 -10.38 -1.73
C THR A 90 6.95 -11.27 -0.49
N GLY A 91 7.56 -10.85 0.61
CA GLY A 91 7.70 -11.71 1.81
C GLY A 91 8.76 -12.81 1.65
N ARG A 92 9.57 -12.78 0.57
CA ARG A 92 10.64 -13.75 0.31
C ARG A 92 11.64 -13.85 1.47
N ARG A 93 11.99 -12.72 2.09
CA ARG A 93 12.95 -12.64 3.18
C ARG A 93 12.23 -12.35 4.49
N TYR A 94 12.08 -13.37 5.32
CA TYR A 94 11.42 -13.27 6.62
C TYR A 94 12.08 -12.23 7.55
N ASP A 95 13.40 -12.28 7.66
CA ASP A 95 14.19 -11.37 8.50
C ASP A 95 13.96 -9.89 8.13
N LYS A 96 13.80 -9.60 6.84
CA LYS A 96 13.50 -8.24 6.36
C LYS A 96 12.11 -7.78 6.81
N ILE A 97 11.10 -8.64 6.70
CA ILE A 97 9.74 -8.33 7.17
C ILE A 97 9.72 -8.15 8.69
N LEU A 98 10.39 -9.04 9.44
CA LEU A 98 10.50 -8.93 10.89
C LEU A 98 11.14 -7.60 11.32
N LYS A 99 12.26 -7.22 10.69
CA LYS A 99 12.95 -5.94 10.98
C LYS A 99 12.05 -4.75 10.66
N LEU A 100 11.38 -4.80 9.50
CA LEU A 100 10.51 -3.71 9.06
C LEU A 100 9.28 -3.57 9.97
N ARG A 101 8.67 -4.69 10.36
CA ARG A 101 7.56 -4.71 11.33
C ARG A 101 7.96 -4.05 12.65
N LYS A 102 9.11 -4.45 13.23
CA LYS A 102 9.64 -3.83 14.46
C LYS A 102 9.80 -2.31 14.30
N GLN A 103 10.35 -1.84 13.18
CA GLN A 103 10.47 -0.41 12.91
C GLN A 103 9.11 0.30 12.90
N TYR A 104 8.08 -0.29 12.29
CA TYR A 104 6.73 0.28 12.30
C TYR A 104 6.12 0.28 13.70
N GLU A 105 6.30 -0.78 14.47
CA GLU A 105 5.83 -0.86 15.86
C GLU A 105 6.55 0.18 16.75
N GLU A 106 7.84 0.40 16.55
CA GLU A 106 8.61 1.45 17.22
C GLU A 106 8.14 2.87 16.89
N MET A 107 7.62 3.08 15.69
CA MET A 107 6.99 4.35 15.27
C MET A 107 5.53 4.51 15.73
N GLY A 108 4.98 3.51 16.44
CA GLY A 108 3.63 3.55 16.99
C GLY A 108 2.57 2.83 16.15
N TYR A 109 2.92 2.18 15.05
CA TYR A 109 1.93 1.50 14.21
C TYR A 109 1.47 0.17 14.79
N ASP A 110 0.18 -0.11 14.70
CA ASP A 110 -0.35 -1.47 14.74
C ASP A 110 -0.13 -2.12 13.38
N THR A 111 0.31 -3.38 13.38
CA THR A 111 0.70 -4.09 12.15
C THR A 111 -0.26 -5.25 11.84
N TYR A 112 -0.51 -5.48 10.56
CA TYR A 112 -1.36 -6.53 10.02
C TYR A 112 -0.71 -7.14 8.78
N MET A 113 -0.99 -8.41 8.48
CA MET A 113 -0.50 -9.05 7.26
C MET A 113 -1.62 -9.66 6.44
N ILE A 114 -1.57 -9.41 5.13
CA ILE A 114 -2.34 -10.14 4.12
C ILE A 114 -1.35 -10.99 3.32
N PHE A 115 -1.48 -12.29 3.41
CA PHE A 115 -0.69 -13.24 2.64
C PHE A 115 -1.50 -13.72 1.44
N VAL A 116 -1.02 -13.41 0.24
CA VAL A 116 -1.67 -13.85 -1.01
C VAL A 116 -1.03 -15.14 -1.47
N ASN A 117 -1.74 -16.24 -1.28
CA ASN A 117 -1.36 -17.55 -1.74
C ASN A 117 -1.73 -17.73 -3.22
N THR A 118 -0.93 -18.47 -3.96
CA THR A 118 -1.19 -18.83 -5.36
C THR A 118 -0.35 -20.05 -5.71
N SER A 119 -0.86 -20.97 -6.52
CA SER A 119 -0.09 -22.12 -6.98
C SER A 119 1.12 -21.70 -7.82
N LEU A 120 2.13 -22.57 -7.88
CA LEU A 120 3.33 -22.31 -8.69
C LEU A 120 2.98 -22.22 -10.17
N GLU A 121 2.11 -23.12 -10.64
CA GLU A 121 1.66 -23.18 -12.04
C GLU A 121 0.99 -21.88 -12.46
N SER A 122 0.06 -21.38 -11.66
CA SER A 122 -0.64 -20.12 -11.92
C SER A 122 0.33 -18.93 -11.88
N THR A 123 1.28 -18.95 -10.94
CA THR A 123 2.33 -17.92 -10.85
C THR A 123 3.17 -17.86 -12.12
N ILE A 124 3.57 -19.02 -12.68
CA ILE A 124 4.34 -19.11 -13.93
C ILE A 124 3.49 -18.62 -15.11
N GLU A 125 2.25 -19.09 -15.22
CA GLU A 125 1.35 -18.70 -16.29
C GLU A 125 1.10 -17.17 -16.31
N TRP A 126 0.79 -16.60 -15.16
CA TRP A 126 0.56 -15.16 -15.05
C TRP A 126 1.82 -14.33 -15.29
N ASN A 127 3.00 -14.84 -14.91
CA ASN A 127 4.26 -14.18 -15.25
C ASN A 127 4.47 -14.09 -16.77
N LYS A 128 4.05 -15.12 -17.53
CA LYS A 128 4.14 -15.11 -19.00
C LYS A 128 3.18 -14.10 -19.65
N LYS A 129 2.01 -13.88 -19.06
CA LYS A 129 0.96 -12.99 -19.59
C LYS A 129 1.19 -11.49 -19.29
N ARG A 130 1.98 -11.16 -18.27
CA ARG A 130 2.17 -9.76 -17.83
C ARG A 130 3.27 -9.05 -18.65
N GLU A 131 3.19 -7.71 -18.71
CA GLU A 131 4.20 -6.87 -19.37
C GLU A 131 5.58 -7.04 -18.72
N ARG A 132 5.63 -6.95 -17.39
CA ARG A 132 6.86 -7.17 -16.61
C ARG A 132 7.06 -8.65 -16.32
N LYS A 133 7.93 -9.27 -17.09
CA LYS A 133 8.29 -10.69 -16.94
C LYS A 133 9.56 -10.88 -16.16
N VAL A 134 9.62 -11.93 -15.38
CA VAL A 134 10.77 -12.36 -14.58
C VAL A 134 11.23 -13.73 -15.07
N LYS A 135 12.54 -13.97 -15.12
CA LYS A 135 13.09 -15.28 -15.46
C LYS A 135 12.61 -16.36 -14.49
N GLU A 136 12.30 -17.56 -14.97
CA GLU A 136 11.75 -18.65 -14.15
C GLU A 136 12.73 -19.15 -13.07
N ASP A 137 14.03 -19.09 -13.36
CA ASP A 137 15.11 -19.38 -12.39
C ASP A 137 15.15 -18.44 -11.18
N ILE A 138 14.57 -17.24 -11.32
CA ILE A 138 14.40 -16.28 -10.22
C ILE A 138 13.00 -16.43 -9.58
N LEU A 139 11.98 -16.69 -10.40
CA LEU A 139 10.59 -16.75 -9.98
C LEU A 139 10.29 -17.95 -9.09
N ILE A 140 10.74 -19.16 -9.49
CA ILE A 140 10.46 -20.40 -8.77
C ILE A 140 11.07 -20.40 -7.35
N PRO A 141 12.37 -20.10 -7.17
CA PRO A 141 12.94 -20.01 -5.82
C PRO A 141 12.29 -18.91 -4.98
N ALA A 142 11.89 -17.78 -5.62
CA ALA A 142 11.22 -16.71 -4.89
C ALA A 142 9.84 -17.14 -4.39
N TRP A 143 9.09 -17.92 -5.18
CA TRP A 143 7.80 -18.48 -4.76
C TRP A 143 7.99 -19.49 -3.61
N GLN A 144 8.96 -20.41 -3.71
CA GLN A 144 9.27 -21.39 -2.66
C GLN A 144 9.65 -20.72 -1.34
N ASP A 145 10.54 -19.70 -1.39
CA ASP A 145 10.94 -18.94 -0.20
C ASP A 145 9.74 -18.31 0.50
N VAL A 146 8.78 -17.78 -0.27
CA VAL A 146 7.55 -17.18 0.27
C VAL A 146 6.66 -18.22 0.93
N GLN A 147 6.47 -19.38 0.30
CA GLN A 147 5.68 -20.49 0.86
C GLN A 147 6.30 -21.00 2.18
N ASN A 148 7.64 -21.16 2.22
CA ASN A 148 8.37 -21.57 3.41
C ASN A 148 8.25 -20.57 4.58
N ASN A 149 7.89 -19.32 4.29
CA ASN A 149 7.72 -18.29 5.30
C ASN A 149 6.27 -18.16 5.81
N LEU A 150 5.28 -18.79 5.18
CA LEU A 150 3.87 -18.67 5.55
C LEU A 150 3.62 -18.90 7.04
N GLY A 151 4.01 -20.07 7.56
CA GLY A 151 3.83 -20.41 8.98
C GLY A 151 4.58 -19.47 9.93
N LYS A 152 5.78 -18.99 9.52
CA LYS A 152 6.54 -18.01 10.30
C LYS A 152 5.83 -16.66 10.37
N PHE A 153 5.20 -16.22 9.27
CA PHE A 153 4.41 -14.99 9.26
C PHE A 153 3.15 -15.12 10.10
N GLN A 154 2.46 -16.26 10.04
CA GLN A 154 1.29 -16.51 10.88
C GLN A 154 1.65 -16.43 12.38
N GLN A 155 2.77 -17.04 12.79
CA GLN A 155 3.27 -16.92 14.15
C GLN A 155 3.67 -15.48 14.51
N LEU A 156 4.33 -14.77 13.59
CA LEU A 156 4.81 -13.40 13.79
C LEU A 156 3.67 -12.41 14.03
N PHE A 157 2.62 -12.44 13.19
CA PHE A 157 1.50 -11.50 13.28
C PHE A 157 0.38 -11.98 14.20
N GLY A 158 0.26 -13.30 14.41
CA GLY A 158 -0.82 -13.93 15.17
C GLY A 158 -2.15 -13.96 14.38
N ASN A 159 -3.06 -14.85 14.79
CA ASN A 159 -4.30 -15.14 14.04
C ASN A 159 -5.23 -13.93 13.86
N LYS A 160 -5.18 -12.96 14.76
CA LYS A 160 -6.04 -11.75 14.69
C LYS A 160 -5.53 -10.69 13.70
N ASP A 161 -4.24 -10.71 13.41
CA ASP A 161 -3.59 -9.69 12.57
C ASP A 161 -2.95 -10.31 11.32
N PHE A 162 -3.46 -11.48 10.92
CA PHE A 162 -2.99 -12.24 9.77
C PHE A 162 -4.17 -12.85 9.01
N VAL A 163 -4.19 -12.68 7.69
CA VAL A 163 -5.17 -13.32 6.80
C VAL A 163 -4.46 -13.92 5.59
N ILE A 164 -4.93 -15.10 5.17
CA ILE A 164 -4.52 -15.73 3.92
C ILE A 164 -5.64 -15.51 2.90
N VAL A 165 -5.25 -15.08 1.71
CA VAL A 165 -6.09 -14.98 0.53
C VAL A 165 -5.60 -16.00 -0.47
N ASP A 166 -6.40 -17.00 -0.80
CA ASP A 166 -6.08 -17.89 -1.89
C ASP A 166 -6.52 -17.27 -3.21
N ASN A 167 -5.55 -16.97 -4.05
CA ASN A 167 -5.73 -16.42 -5.39
C ASN A 167 -5.38 -17.47 -6.45
N THR A 168 -5.41 -18.77 -6.10
CA THR A 168 -5.23 -19.86 -7.04
C THR A 168 -6.51 -20.01 -7.88
N PRO A 169 -6.43 -20.09 -9.21
CA PRO A 169 -7.57 -20.46 -10.05
C PRO A 169 -8.10 -21.85 -9.66
N ASP A 170 -9.41 -21.95 -9.56
CA ASP A 170 -10.10 -23.23 -9.31
C ASP A 170 -10.90 -23.60 -10.56
N ILE A 171 -10.37 -24.56 -11.33
CA ILE A 171 -10.95 -25.01 -12.60
C ILE A 171 -12.31 -25.67 -12.37
N GLU A 172 -12.49 -26.39 -11.26
CA GLU A 172 -13.75 -27.07 -10.94
C GLU A 172 -14.86 -26.07 -10.63
N LYS A 173 -14.50 -24.97 -9.95
CA LYS A 173 -15.45 -23.87 -9.65
C LYS A 173 -15.52 -22.81 -10.75
N GLY A 174 -14.69 -22.90 -11.78
CA GLY A 174 -14.62 -21.92 -12.86
C GLY A 174 -14.13 -20.53 -12.41
N THR A 175 -13.31 -20.47 -11.36
CA THR A 175 -12.78 -19.18 -10.86
C THR A 175 -11.35 -18.94 -11.34
N GLU A 176 -11.05 -17.70 -11.74
CA GLU A 176 -9.69 -17.28 -12.18
C GLU A 176 -8.82 -16.78 -11.02
N GLY A 177 -9.16 -17.12 -9.78
CA GLY A 177 -8.47 -16.67 -8.56
C GLY A 177 -9.46 -16.25 -7.48
N ALA A 178 -9.04 -15.32 -6.59
CA ALA A 178 -9.89 -14.83 -5.52
C ALA A 178 -11.20 -14.25 -6.06
N THR A 179 -12.31 -14.77 -5.56
CA THR A 179 -13.65 -14.37 -5.98
C THR A 179 -14.04 -12.99 -5.44
N PRO A 180 -15.06 -12.32 -6.00
CA PRO A 180 -15.59 -11.08 -5.42
C PRO A 180 -15.96 -11.23 -3.93
N GLN A 181 -16.50 -12.39 -3.54
CA GLN A 181 -16.84 -12.69 -2.14
C GLN A 181 -15.61 -12.75 -1.24
N ASP A 182 -14.50 -13.34 -1.72
CA ASP A 182 -13.23 -13.37 -0.98
C ASP A 182 -12.67 -11.96 -0.82
N LEU A 183 -12.74 -11.13 -1.87
CA LEU A 183 -12.30 -9.74 -1.82
C LEU A 183 -13.15 -8.91 -0.86
N ASP A 184 -14.46 -9.10 -0.86
CA ASP A 184 -15.40 -8.43 0.06
C ASP A 184 -15.15 -8.87 1.50
N ALA A 185 -14.86 -10.15 1.75
CA ALA A 185 -14.52 -10.65 3.07
C ALA A 185 -13.24 -9.97 3.60
N ILE A 186 -12.19 -9.87 2.78
CA ILE A 186 -10.94 -9.20 3.15
C ILE A 186 -11.16 -7.69 3.34
N TRP A 187 -11.91 -7.08 2.43
CA TRP A 187 -12.30 -5.66 2.54
C TRP A 187 -12.99 -5.39 3.88
N ASN A 188 -13.94 -6.24 4.28
CA ASN A 188 -14.63 -6.13 5.57
C ASN A 188 -13.66 -6.28 6.75
N VAL A 189 -12.74 -7.25 6.72
CA VAL A 189 -11.72 -7.43 7.76
C VAL A 189 -10.84 -6.18 7.89
N ILE A 190 -10.40 -5.61 6.76
CA ILE A 190 -9.56 -4.41 6.79
C ILE A 190 -10.35 -3.20 7.32
N THR A 191 -11.56 -2.99 6.85
CA THR A 191 -12.30 -1.73 7.03
C THR A 191 -13.17 -1.70 8.26
N LYS A 192 -13.86 -2.82 8.54
CA LYS A 192 -14.77 -2.93 9.67
C LYS A 192 -14.11 -3.48 10.94
N ASP A 193 -12.91 -4.03 10.81
CA ASP A 193 -12.15 -4.55 11.94
C ASP A 193 -10.79 -3.85 12.09
N PHE A 194 -9.79 -4.15 11.25
CA PHE A 194 -8.43 -3.67 11.49
C PHE A 194 -8.29 -2.14 11.49
N ALA A 195 -8.86 -1.45 10.50
CA ALA A 195 -8.74 0.01 10.37
C ALA A 195 -9.44 0.76 11.50
N VAL A 196 -10.58 0.27 11.97
CA VAL A 196 -11.40 0.91 13.00
C VAL A 196 -11.11 0.46 14.43
N ARG A 197 -10.36 -0.63 14.61
CA ARG A 197 -9.94 -1.07 15.94
C ARG A 197 -9.22 0.06 16.68
N PRO A 198 -9.47 0.23 17.99
CA PRO A 198 -8.69 1.13 18.82
C PRO A 198 -7.18 0.85 18.65
N ILE A 199 -6.41 1.92 18.60
CA ILE A 199 -4.94 1.79 18.52
C ILE A 199 -4.44 1.09 19.77
N ARG A 200 -3.64 0.03 19.59
CA ARG A 200 -3.09 -0.78 20.68
C ARG A 200 -1.71 -0.31 21.11
N ASN A 201 -0.93 0.20 20.15
CA ASN A 201 0.45 0.60 20.40
C ASN A 201 0.54 1.77 21.38
N PRO A 202 1.26 1.62 22.51
CA PRO A 202 1.34 2.65 23.55
C PRO A 202 2.01 3.94 23.08
N LYS A 203 2.97 3.86 22.16
CA LYS A 203 3.65 5.05 21.60
C LYS A 203 2.68 5.93 20.80
N ALA A 204 1.79 5.30 20.02
CA ALA A 204 0.76 6.04 19.29
C ALA A 204 -0.29 6.64 20.23
N LYS A 205 -0.67 5.92 21.28
CA LYS A 205 -1.60 6.47 22.30
C LYS A 205 -1.00 7.71 22.97
N ALA A 206 0.25 7.63 23.41
CA ALA A 206 0.94 8.75 24.03
C ALA A 206 1.05 9.96 23.06
N TRP A 207 1.41 9.72 21.80
CA TRP A 207 1.46 10.78 20.79
C TRP A 207 0.09 11.44 20.56
N ILE A 208 -0.99 10.66 20.45
CA ILE A 208 -2.35 11.18 20.25
C ILE A 208 -2.78 12.05 21.43
N GLU A 209 -2.49 11.64 22.65
CA GLU A 209 -2.83 12.44 23.84
C GLU A 209 -2.05 13.76 23.87
N THR A 210 -0.78 13.74 23.47
CA THR A 210 0.02 14.98 23.31
C THR A 210 -0.58 15.92 22.28
N GLU A 211 -0.93 15.41 21.09
CA GLU A 211 -1.52 16.22 20.02
C GLU A 211 -2.90 16.76 20.38
N LYS A 212 -3.74 16.00 21.10
CA LYS A 212 -5.02 16.49 21.62
C LYS A 212 -4.81 17.64 22.61
N GLY A 213 -3.78 17.55 23.45
CA GLY A 213 -3.41 18.64 24.39
C GLY A 213 -3.01 19.91 23.62
N VAL A 214 -2.18 19.78 22.59
CA VAL A 214 -1.78 20.93 21.74
C VAL A 214 -2.99 21.53 21.03
N CYS A 215 -3.82 20.74 20.37
CA CYS A 215 -5.04 21.21 19.70
C CYS A 215 -6.05 21.87 20.64
N SER A 216 -6.11 21.48 21.92
CA SER A 216 -6.98 22.14 22.90
C SER A 216 -6.46 23.49 23.36
N ILE A 217 -5.14 23.70 23.30
CA ILE A 217 -4.51 24.99 23.63
C ILE A 217 -4.64 25.95 22.43
N GLU A 218 -4.58 25.46 21.20
CA GLU A 218 -4.72 26.25 19.98
C GLU A 218 -6.16 26.50 19.53
N ARG A 219 -7.16 25.98 20.24
CA ARG A 219 -8.53 26.49 20.04
C ARG A 219 -8.52 27.94 20.38
N ALA A 220 -8.58 28.76 19.31
CA ALA A 220 -8.57 30.19 19.36
C ALA A 220 -9.38 30.73 20.54
N PRO A 221 -8.93 31.83 21.16
CA PRO A 221 -9.73 32.48 22.19
C PRO A 221 -11.15 32.64 21.67
N GLU A 222 -12.13 32.36 22.54
CA GLU A 222 -13.53 32.61 22.27
C GLU A 222 -13.64 33.89 21.47
N ARG A 223 -14.34 33.80 20.33
CA ARG A 223 -14.57 34.97 19.50
C ARG A 223 -14.95 36.09 20.46
N VAL A 224 -14.06 37.04 20.57
CA VAL A 224 -14.47 38.35 21.13
C VAL A 224 -15.62 38.77 20.23
N THR A 225 -16.83 38.59 20.76
CA THR A 225 -18.02 39.07 20.13
C THR A 225 -17.86 40.56 20.07
N ASP A 226 -17.68 40.97 18.86
CA ASP A 226 -17.91 42.22 18.30
C ASP A 226 -17.22 43.48 18.67
N GLN A 227 -16.89 44.03 17.68
CA GLN A 227 -17.18 45.43 17.39
C GLN A 227 -17.26 45.72 15.89
N TYR A 228 -17.41 44.70 15.05
CA TYR A 228 -17.63 44.93 13.62
C TYR A 228 -18.86 44.15 13.14
N GLY A 229 -19.80 44.92 12.65
CA GLY A 229 -21.17 44.59 12.28
C GLY A 229 -21.36 43.35 11.38
N SER A 230 -22.62 42.96 11.33
CA SER A 230 -23.31 41.93 10.57
C SER A 230 -22.57 41.16 9.45
N PRO A 231 -22.80 39.82 9.29
CA PRO A 231 -22.15 39.00 8.29
C PRO A 231 -22.81 39.20 6.92
N SER A 232 -22.48 40.26 6.22
CA SER A 232 -23.04 40.55 4.90
C SER A 232 -21.98 40.74 3.80
N GLU A 233 -20.73 40.43 4.01
CA GLU A 233 -19.77 40.43 2.88
C GLU A 233 -18.90 39.18 2.90
N ARG A 234 -19.42 38.12 2.23
CA ARG A 234 -18.51 37.11 1.69
C ARG A 234 -17.61 37.82 0.70
N PRO A 235 -16.28 37.65 0.73
CA PRO A 235 -15.41 38.20 -0.29
C PRO A 235 -15.88 37.71 -1.64
N ALA A 236 -16.06 38.62 -2.58
CA ALA A 236 -16.49 38.32 -3.93
C ALA A 236 -15.60 37.25 -4.55
N ILE A 237 -16.21 36.20 -5.10
CA ILE A 237 -15.49 35.14 -5.79
C ILE A 237 -14.72 35.82 -6.94
N PRO A 238 -13.37 35.65 -7.03
CA PRO A 238 -12.58 36.24 -8.09
C PRO A 238 -13.16 35.93 -9.46
N GLY A 239 -13.25 36.91 -10.36
CA GLY A 239 -13.93 36.80 -11.64
C GLY A 239 -13.46 35.64 -12.52
N TRP A 240 -12.19 35.22 -12.40
CA TRP A 240 -11.69 34.04 -13.10
C TRP A 240 -12.37 32.73 -12.64
N ARG A 241 -12.76 32.62 -11.36
CA ARG A 241 -13.44 31.45 -10.81
C ARG A 241 -14.92 31.40 -11.17
N GLN A 242 -15.53 32.58 -11.40
CA GLN A 242 -16.91 32.66 -11.92
C GLN A 242 -16.95 32.19 -13.37
N ALA A 243 -15.95 32.54 -14.19
CA ALA A 243 -15.84 32.10 -15.58
C ALA A 243 -15.61 30.59 -15.71
N GLU A 244 -14.90 29.96 -14.78
CA GLU A 244 -14.70 28.51 -14.75
C GLU A 244 -15.99 27.76 -14.39
N MET A 245 -16.73 28.23 -13.40
CA MET A 245 -18.02 27.67 -13.00
C MET A 245 -19.11 27.82 -14.09
N GLU A 246 -19.06 28.88 -14.90
CA GLU A 246 -19.97 29.03 -16.03
C GLU A 246 -19.62 28.10 -17.21
N LYS A 247 -18.34 27.79 -17.42
CA LYS A 247 -17.92 26.80 -18.43
C LYS A 247 -18.34 25.38 -18.03
N GLU A 248 -18.21 25.00 -16.78
CA GLU A 248 -18.67 23.70 -16.27
C GLU A 248 -20.20 23.53 -16.33
N ARG A 249 -20.96 24.62 -16.23
CA ARG A 249 -22.43 24.63 -16.34
C ARG A 249 -22.94 24.51 -17.79
N LYS A 250 -22.17 24.97 -18.77
CA LYS A 250 -22.51 24.92 -20.18
C LYS A 250 -22.00 23.69 -20.94
N GLY A 251 -21.23 22.82 -20.26
CA GLY A 251 -20.66 21.59 -20.80
C GLY A 251 -21.39 20.30 -20.39
N LYS A 252 -22.63 20.41 -19.91
CA LYS A 252 -23.52 19.27 -19.65
C LYS A 252 -24.73 19.33 -20.55
#